data_facba9e85c24d3b0c95938b236a28ced
#
_entry.id   facba9e85c24d3b0c95938b236a28ced
#
_cell.length_a   1.000
_cell.length_b   1.000
_cell.length_c   1.000
_cell.angle_alpha   90.00
_cell.angle_beta   90.00
_cell.angle_gamma   90.00
#
_symmetry.space_group_name_H-M   'P 1'
#
loop_
_entity.id
_entity.type
_entity.pdbx_description
1 polymer ?
#
loop_
_entity_poly.entity_id
_entity_poly.type
_entity_poly.pdbx_seq_one_letter_code
_entity_poly.pdbx_strand_id
1 'polypeptide(L)'
;MSPLWQNARPLVLASSSVARRMMLAACGLPLLVDPAHIDERALEAGLLAQNALPRDIAGALAGAKARAVSVRHPGSLVLGADQVLEFEGRCISKAANLAALARQLAELSGKRHRLISAASLWRDGGELWSGGAAATLAMRTLSPEFIQRYVAACGPDVLASVGGYQIEALGIHLFAAIEGEQPAILGLPLLQLLAFLRTEGSLAS
;
A
#
# COMPACT_ATOMS: atom_id res chain seq x y z
N MET A 1 25.87 -5.88 -5.32
CA MET A 1 24.65 -5.54 -6.10
C MET A 1 23.90 -6.81 -6.42
N SER A 2 22.58 -6.79 -6.51
CA SER A 2 21.80 -7.96 -6.93
C SER A 2 22.18 -8.36 -8.35
N PRO A 3 22.38 -9.65 -8.63
CA PRO A 3 22.70 -10.11 -9.99
C PRO A 3 21.56 -9.92 -10.99
N LEU A 4 20.34 -9.68 -10.47
CA LEU A 4 19.16 -9.48 -11.31
C LEU A 4 18.90 -8.00 -11.66
N TRP A 5 19.43 -7.06 -10.90
CA TRP A 5 19.25 -5.62 -11.17
C TRP A 5 20.27 -5.12 -12.18
N GLN A 6 19.80 -4.58 -13.29
CA GLN A 6 20.64 -4.16 -14.43
C GLN A 6 20.81 -2.64 -14.54
N ASN A 7 20.05 -1.87 -13.74
CA ASN A 7 20.18 -0.42 -13.74
C ASN A 7 21.40 0.00 -12.90
N ALA A 8 22.13 1.05 -13.33
CA ALA A 8 23.28 1.59 -12.60
C ALA A 8 22.90 2.26 -11.28
N ARG A 9 21.65 2.72 -11.14
CA ARG A 9 21.13 3.40 -9.96
C ARG A 9 20.14 2.51 -9.20
N PRO A 10 20.04 2.62 -7.87
CA PRO A 10 19.02 1.92 -7.12
C PRO A 10 17.62 2.44 -7.49
N LEU A 11 16.60 1.61 -7.26
CA LEU A 11 15.20 2.03 -7.29
C LEU A 11 14.92 2.95 -6.09
N VAL A 12 14.38 4.14 -6.35
CA VAL A 12 13.97 5.08 -5.30
C VAL A 12 12.55 4.74 -4.88
N LEU A 13 12.34 4.42 -3.61
CA LEU A 13 11.01 4.17 -3.05
C LEU A 13 10.46 5.42 -2.38
N ALA A 14 9.43 6.03 -2.98
CA ALA A 14 8.73 7.21 -2.49
C ALA A 14 7.69 6.86 -1.39
N SER A 15 8.05 6.02 -0.44
CA SER A 15 7.16 5.53 0.62
C SER A 15 7.93 5.22 1.90
N SER A 16 7.35 5.56 3.06
CA SER A 16 7.86 5.19 4.38
C SER A 16 7.47 3.78 4.83
N SER A 17 6.65 3.06 4.05
CA SER A 17 6.14 1.73 4.41
C SER A 17 7.26 0.70 4.56
N VAL A 18 7.38 0.13 5.75
CA VAL A 18 8.33 -0.93 6.07
C VAL A 18 8.03 -2.19 5.25
N ALA A 19 6.75 -2.56 5.12
CA ALA A 19 6.33 -3.74 4.34
C ALA A 19 6.74 -3.64 2.87
N ARG A 20 6.50 -2.49 2.23
CA ARG A 20 6.92 -2.26 0.83
C ARG A 20 8.43 -2.34 0.67
N ARG A 21 9.17 -1.71 1.57
CA ARG A 21 10.64 -1.76 1.57
C ARG A 21 11.16 -3.20 1.70
N MET A 22 10.59 -3.97 2.65
CA MET A 22 11.00 -5.36 2.87
C MET A 22 10.71 -6.24 1.67
N MET A 23 9.52 -6.11 1.05
CA MET A 23 9.16 -6.88 -0.15
C MET A 23 10.12 -6.61 -1.31
N LEU A 24 10.40 -5.33 -1.61
CA LEU A 24 11.30 -4.96 -2.70
C LEU A 24 12.75 -5.42 -2.43
N ALA A 25 13.21 -5.29 -1.20
CA ALA A 25 14.53 -5.75 -0.79
C ALA A 25 14.65 -7.29 -0.88
N ALA A 26 13.62 -8.03 -0.48
CA ALA A 26 13.58 -9.49 -0.59
C ALA A 26 13.61 -9.98 -2.04
N CYS A 27 13.12 -9.17 -3.00
CA CYS A 27 13.25 -9.42 -4.43
C CYS A 27 14.66 -9.09 -4.98
N GLY A 28 15.61 -8.68 -4.15
CA GLY A 28 16.96 -8.32 -4.56
C GLY A 28 17.06 -6.97 -5.27
N LEU A 29 16.06 -6.10 -5.17
CA LEU A 29 16.12 -4.77 -5.75
C LEU A 29 16.96 -3.85 -4.83
N PRO A 30 18.00 -3.19 -5.33
CA PRO A 30 18.73 -2.17 -4.56
C PRO A 30 17.81 -0.96 -4.38
N LEU A 31 17.64 -0.49 -3.14
CA LEU A 31 16.70 0.55 -2.78
C LEU A 31 17.39 1.79 -2.20
N LEU A 32 16.90 2.95 -2.59
CA LEU A 32 17.02 4.21 -1.87
C LEU A 32 15.63 4.60 -1.38
N VAL A 33 15.44 4.85 -0.09
CA VAL A 33 14.14 5.24 0.48
C VAL A 33 14.12 6.75 0.66
N ASP A 34 13.21 7.42 -0.04
CA ASP A 34 12.97 8.86 0.06
C ASP A 34 11.44 9.11 0.07
N PRO A 35 10.81 9.14 1.26
CA PRO A 35 9.36 9.30 1.37
C PRO A 35 8.88 10.61 0.74
N ALA A 36 7.72 10.54 0.08
CA ALA A 36 7.06 11.74 -0.45
C ALA A 36 6.46 12.58 0.68
N HIS A 37 6.70 13.88 0.63
CA HIS A 37 6.08 14.85 1.53
C HIS A 37 4.99 15.61 0.75
N ILE A 38 3.81 14.97 0.60
CA ILE A 38 2.63 15.54 -0.06
C ILE A 38 1.46 15.56 0.91
N ASP A 39 0.49 16.44 0.68
CA ASP A 39 -0.77 16.42 1.44
C ASP A 39 -1.72 15.37 0.86
N GLU A 40 -1.51 14.11 1.33
CA GLU A 40 -2.33 12.96 0.90
C GLU A 40 -3.81 13.17 1.24
N ARG A 41 -4.12 13.81 2.39
CA ARG A 41 -5.50 14.02 2.84
C ARG A 41 -6.24 15.01 1.95
N ALA A 42 -5.60 16.12 1.58
CA ALA A 42 -6.21 17.09 0.66
C ALA A 42 -6.47 16.48 -0.72
N LEU A 43 -5.51 15.68 -1.24
CA LEU A 43 -5.67 14.99 -2.52
C LEU A 43 -6.81 13.95 -2.45
N GLU A 44 -6.84 13.09 -1.43
CA GLU A 44 -7.90 12.11 -1.22
C GLU A 44 -9.28 12.78 -1.10
N ALA A 45 -9.39 13.83 -0.29
CA ALA A 45 -10.65 14.57 -0.12
C ALA A 45 -11.15 15.19 -1.43
N GLY A 46 -10.27 15.74 -2.25
CA GLY A 46 -10.59 16.26 -3.58
C GLY A 46 -11.12 15.20 -4.53
N LEU A 47 -10.52 14.00 -4.52
CA LEU A 47 -10.94 12.87 -5.34
C LEU A 47 -12.29 12.30 -4.86
N LEU A 48 -12.49 12.17 -3.55
CA LEU A 48 -13.75 11.73 -2.96
C LEU A 48 -14.91 12.69 -3.29
N ALA A 49 -14.66 14.00 -3.28
CA ALA A 49 -15.65 15.00 -3.69
C ALA A 49 -16.08 14.88 -5.17
N GLN A 50 -15.22 14.28 -6.00
CA GLN A 50 -15.49 13.98 -7.41
C GLN A 50 -16.08 12.58 -7.63
N ASN A 51 -16.43 11.85 -6.55
CA ASN A 51 -16.90 10.47 -6.58
C ASN A 51 -15.92 9.50 -7.27
N ALA A 52 -14.61 9.74 -7.13
CA ALA A 52 -13.60 8.84 -7.67
C ALA A 52 -13.70 7.46 -7.03
N LEU A 53 -13.47 6.41 -7.81
CA LEU A 53 -13.48 5.05 -7.31
C LEU A 53 -12.26 4.79 -6.42
N PRO A 54 -12.34 3.88 -5.44
CA PRO A 54 -11.22 3.55 -4.54
C PRO A 54 -9.91 3.22 -5.28
N ARG A 55 -9.99 2.50 -6.41
CA ARG A 55 -8.82 2.19 -7.25
C ARG A 55 -8.17 3.43 -7.85
N ASP A 56 -8.98 4.42 -8.24
CA ASP A 56 -8.49 5.65 -8.87
C ASP A 56 -7.84 6.55 -7.83
N ILE A 57 -8.36 6.54 -6.60
CA ILE A 57 -7.77 7.23 -5.43
C ILE A 57 -6.38 6.63 -5.12
N ALA A 58 -6.27 5.30 -5.00
CA ALA A 58 -4.99 4.64 -4.76
C ALA A 58 -3.97 4.95 -5.87
N GLY A 59 -4.40 4.91 -7.14
CA GLY A 59 -3.57 5.25 -8.31
C GLY A 59 -3.08 6.70 -8.28
N ALA A 60 -3.98 7.65 -8.04
CA ALA A 60 -3.65 9.07 -7.98
C ALA A 60 -2.66 9.39 -6.84
N LEU A 61 -2.85 8.79 -5.66
CA LEU A 61 -1.93 8.93 -4.52
C LEU A 61 -0.56 8.33 -4.83
N ALA A 62 -0.51 7.14 -5.45
CA ALA A 62 0.74 6.50 -5.87
C ALA A 62 1.50 7.38 -6.89
N GLY A 63 0.81 7.88 -7.91
CA GLY A 63 1.39 8.77 -8.92
C GLY A 63 1.89 10.09 -8.33
N ALA A 64 1.11 10.74 -7.48
CA ALA A 64 1.51 11.98 -6.82
C ALA A 64 2.77 11.80 -5.96
N LYS A 65 2.89 10.69 -5.22
CA LYS A 65 4.10 10.34 -4.44
C LYS A 65 5.32 10.17 -5.35
N ALA A 66 5.18 9.37 -6.41
CA ALA A 66 6.28 9.14 -7.34
C ALA A 66 6.72 10.42 -8.03
N ARG A 67 5.77 11.22 -8.53
CA ARG A 67 6.04 12.50 -9.19
C ARG A 67 6.81 13.46 -8.27
N ALA A 68 6.36 13.65 -7.03
CA ALA A 68 6.97 14.57 -6.08
C ALA A 68 8.43 14.20 -5.76
N VAL A 69 8.77 12.92 -5.79
CA VAL A 69 10.12 12.42 -5.51
C VAL A 69 10.98 12.40 -6.77
N SER A 70 10.41 12.09 -7.95
CA SER A 70 11.17 11.92 -9.19
C SER A 70 11.97 13.18 -9.61
N VAL A 71 11.46 14.36 -9.30
CA VAL A 71 12.15 15.63 -9.57
C VAL A 71 13.41 15.84 -8.72
N ARG A 72 13.53 15.13 -7.58
CA ARG A 72 14.71 15.17 -6.69
C ARG A 72 15.77 14.13 -7.06
N HIS A 73 15.42 13.16 -7.91
CA HIS A 73 16.29 12.04 -8.29
C HIS A 73 16.40 11.92 -9.83
N PRO A 74 17.03 12.91 -10.51
CA PRO A 74 17.16 12.89 -11.97
C PRO A 74 17.80 11.60 -12.50
N GLY A 75 17.23 11.02 -13.53
CA GLY A 75 17.68 9.78 -14.18
C GLY A 75 17.43 8.50 -13.36
N SER A 76 16.84 8.57 -12.16
CA SER A 76 16.51 7.39 -11.34
C SER A 76 15.08 6.95 -11.59
N LEU A 77 14.83 5.64 -11.46
CA LEU A 77 13.48 5.09 -11.36
C LEU A 77 12.92 5.38 -9.97
N VAL A 78 11.74 5.98 -9.90
CA VAL A 78 11.06 6.35 -8.65
C VAL A 78 9.72 5.65 -8.58
N LEU A 79 9.54 4.82 -7.55
CA LEU A 79 8.33 4.07 -7.27
C LEU A 79 7.51 4.76 -6.18
N GLY A 80 6.33 5.25 -6.54
CA GLY A 80 5.28 5.61 -5.60
C GLY A 80 4.30 4.46 -5.44
N ALA A 81 3.75 4.31 -4.25
CA ALA A 81 2.72 3.31 -3.99
C ALA A 81 1.75 3.78 -2.91
N ASP A 82 0.49 3.40 -3.09
CA ASP A 82 -0.54 3.64 -2.10
C ASP A 82 -1.47 2.43 -1.93
N GLN A 83 -2.21 2.41 -0.83
CA GLN A 83 -3.19 1.37 -0.55
C GLN A 83 -4.40 1.97 0.14
N VAL A 84 -5.58 1.64 -0.37
CA VAL A 84 -6.86 2.00 0.23
C VAL A 84 -7.62 0.75 0.67
N LEU A 85 -8.40 0.88 1.76
CA LEU A 85 -9.39 -0.12 2.16
C LEU A 85 -10.74 0.30 1.59
N GLU A 86 -11.34 -0.57 0.78
CA GLU A 86 -12.69 -0.42 0.27
C GLU A 86 -13.64 -1.31 1.08
N PHE A 87 -14.71 -0.71 1.58
CA PHE A 87 -15.78 -1.39 2.28
C PHE A 87 -17.13 -0.84 1.84
N GLU A 88 -17.98 -1.70 1.30
CA GLU A 88 -19.33 -1.34 0.77
C GLU A 88 -19.27 -0.16 -0.22
N GLY A 89 -18.27 -0.16 -1.13
CA GLY A 89 -18.06 0.88 -2.14
C GLY A 89 -17.44 2.18 -1.63
N ARG A 90 -17.06 2.27 -0.35
CA ARG A 90 -16.46 3.46 0.26
C ARG A 90 -15.00 3.21 0.63
N CYS A 91 -14.17 4.24 0.53
CA CYS A 91 -12.84 4.23 1.14
C CYS A 91 -12.95 4.40 2.65
N ILE A 92 -12.26 3.52 3.39
CA ILE A 92 -12.12 3.64 4.85
C ILE A 92 -10.71 4.17 5.14
N SER A 93 -10.65 5.33 5.76
CA SER A 93 -9.39 5.96 6.14
C SER A 93 -8.78 5.30 7.38
N LYS A 94 -7.48 5.55 7.61
CA LYS A 94 -6.79 5.12 8.83
C LYS A 94 -7.48 5.68 10.07
N ALA A 95 -7.64 4.85 11.09
CA ALA A 95 -8.24 5.25 12.35
C ALA A 95 -7.38 6.33 13.04
N ALA A 96 -8.02 7.37 13.57
CA ALA A 96 -7.33 8.46 14.22
C ALA A 96 -6.73 8.09 15.60
N ASN A 97 -7.29 7.08 16.25
CA ASN A 97 -6.85 6.57 17.55
C ASN A 97 -7.36 5.14 17.78
N LEU A 98 -6.93 4.51 18.86
CA LEU A 98 -7.30 3.12 19.18
C LEU A 98 -8.81 2.94 19.41
N ALA A 99 -9.51 3.94 19.97
CA ALA A 99 -10.95 3.86 20.15
C ALA A 99 -11.70 3.93 18.79
N ALA A 100 -11.23 4.73 17.86
CA ALA A 100 -11.76 4.77 16.50
C ALA A 100 -11.46 3.44 15.76
N LEU A 101 -10.30 2.85 15.97
CA LEU A 101 -9.94 1.54 15.43
C LEU A 101 -10.88 0.45 15.95
N ALA A 102 -11.17 0.43 17.25
CA ALA A 102 -12.09 -0.57 17.82
C ALA A 102 -13.49 -0.50 17.17
N ARG A 103 -14.00 0.72 16.92
CA ARG A 103 -15.28 0.91 16.21
C ARG A 103 -15.19 0.44 14.74
N GLN A 104 -14.11 0.75 14.05
CA GLN A 104 -13.88 0.31 12.67
C GLN A 104 -13.83 -1.22 12.56
N LEU A 105 -13.14 -1.90 13.49
CA LEU A 105 -13.09 -3.36 13.54
C LEU A 105 -14.48 -3.96 13.84
N ALA A 106 -15.28 -3.32 14.68
CA ALA A 106 -16.66 -3.75 14.93
C ALA A 106 -17.54 -3.59 13.69
N GLU A 107 -17.36 -2.54 12.89
CA GLU A 107 -18.06 -2.32 11.61
C GLU A 107 -17.69 -3.39 10.57
N LEU A 108 -16.42 -3.78 10.48
CA LEU A 108 -15.90 -4.79 9.55
C LEU A 108 -16.15 -6.23 10.02
N SER A 109 -16.52 -6.44 11.28
CA SER A 109 -16.71 -7.77 11.89
C SER A 109 -17.75 -8.61 11.14
N GLY A 110 -17.39 -9.84 10.77
CA GLY A 110 -18.23 -10.77 10.02
C GLY A 110 -18.43 -10.40 8.54
N LYS A 111 -17.75 -9.39 8.02
CA LYS A 111 -17.95 -8.88 6.68
C LYS A 111 -16.71 -9.03 5.80
N ARG A 112 -16.90 -8.81 4.51
CA ARG A 112 -15.82 -8.79 3.51
C ARG A 112 -15.47 -7.35 3.17
N HIS A 113 -14.20 -7.07 3.02
CA HIS A 113 -13.69 -5.80 2.51
C HIS A 113 -12.51 -6.05 1.56
N ARG A 114 -12.08 -5.04 0.85
CA ARG A 114 -10.97 -5.14 -0.11
C ARG A 114 -9.83 -4.21 0.27
N LEU A 115 -8.61 -4.69 0.13
CA LEU A 115 -7.42 -3.85 0.03
C LEU A 115 -7.08 -3.67 -1.44
N ILE A 116 -6.99 -2.42 -1.87
CA ILE A 116 -6.62 -2.05 -3.24
C ILE A 116 -5.29 -1.32 -3.17
N SER A 117 -4.27 -1.95 -3.71
CA SER A 117 -2.92 -1.41 -3.80
C SER A 117 -2.63 -0.92 -5.20
N ALA A 118 -2.07 0.26 -5.32
CA ALA A 118 -1.61 0.83 -6.57
C ALA A 118 -0.14 1.25 -6.47
N ALA A 119 0.54 1.20 -7.60
CA ALA A 119 1.91 1.70 -7.74
C ALA A 119 2.08 2.44 -9.07
N SER A 120 2.97 3.41 -9.07
CA SER A 120 3.32 4.19 -10.25
C SER A 120 4.82 4.39 -10.28
N LEU A 121 5.45 4.16 -11.43
CA LEU A 121 6.88 4.27 -11.66
C LEU A 121 7.17 5.46 -12.55
N TRP A 122 8.06 6.32 -12.10
CA TRP A 122 8.41 7.58 -12.74
C TRP A 122 9.90 7.72 -12.98
N ARG A 123 10.26 8.51 -13.99
CA ARG A 123 11.63 8.99 -14.25
C ARG A 123 11.56 10.40 -14.79
N ASP A 124 12.39 11.30 -14.28
CA ASP A 124 12.53 12.69 -14.76
C ASP A 124 11.18 13.44 -14.87
N GLY A 125 10.26 13.21 -13.92
CA GLY A 125 8.94 13.85 -13.89
C GLY A 125 7.90 13.25 -14.83
N GLY A 126 8.26 12.21 -15.61
CA GLY A 126 7.35 11.46 -16.48
C GLY A 126 6.94 10.11 -15.89
N GLU A 127 5.67 9.74 -16.04
CA GLU A 127 5.18 8.41 -15.69
C GLU A 127 5.58 7.40 -16.75
N LEU A 128 6.22 6.31 -16.32
CA LEU A 128 6.63 5.21 -17.20
C LEU A 128 5.63 4.04 -17.14
N TRP A 129 5.04 3.83 -15.97
CA TRP A 129 4.12 2.72 -15.71
C TRP A 129 3.27 3.01 -14.49
N SER A 130 2.04 2.50 -14.53
CA SER A 130 1.17 2.37 -13.36
C SER A 130 0.45 1.03 -13.37
N GLY A 131 0.14 0.51 -12.18
CA GLY A 131 -0.55 -0.75 -12.03
C GLY A 131 -1.19 -0.88 -10.66
N GLY A 132 -2.08 -1.85 -10.52
CA GLY A 132 -2.80 -2.08 -9.28
C GLY A 132 -3.25 -3.52 -9.12
N ALA A 133 -3.40 -3.94 -7.87
CA ALA A 133 -3.92 -5.24 -7.49
C ALA A 133 -4.85 -5.10 -6.28
N ALA A 134 -5.79 -6.02 -6.15
CA ALA A 134 -6.71 -6.05 -5.03
C ALA A 134 -6.73 -7.42 -4.36
N ALA A 135 -6.94 -7.42 -3.06
CA ALA A 135 -7.21 -8.63 -2.28
C ALA A 135 -8.52 -8.45 -1.51
N THR A 136 -9.29 -9.52 -1.38
CA THR A 136 -10.52 -9.57 -0.60
C THR A 136 -10.26 -10.30 0.70
N LEU A 137 -10.60 -9.66 1.81
CA LEU A 137 -10.42 -10.21 3.16
C LEU A 137 -11.79 -10.40 3.80
N ALA A 138 -12.07 -11.62 4.25
CA ALA A 138 -13.27 -11.96 5.01
C ALA A 138 -12.95 -11.94 6.51
N MET A 139 -13.41 -10.92 7.20
CA MET A 139 -13.23 -10.83 8.64
C MET A 139 -14.17 -11.82 9.33
N ARG A 140 -13.67 -12.57 10.32
CA ARG A 140 -14.54 -13.41 11.14
C ARG A 140 -15.40 -12.56 12.08
N THR A 141 -16.46 -13.11 12.61
CA THR A 141 -17.24 -12.42 13.66
C THR A 141 -16.37 -12.24 14.90
N LEU A 142 -16.19 -10.99 15.31
CA LEU A 142 -15.37 -10.58 16.45
C LEU A 142 -16.27 -10.17 17.63
N SER A 143 -15.98 -10.67 18.83
CA SER A 143 -16.64 -10.15 20.01
C SER A 143 -16.04 -8.80 20.44
N PRO A 144 -16.79 -7.96 21.17
CA PRO A 144 -16.25 -6.71 21.72
C PRO A 144 -15.00 -6.93 22.58
N GLU A 145 -14.98 -8.00 23.38
CA GLU A 145 -13.85 -8.35 24.26
C GLU A 145 -12.63 -8.74 23.44
N PHE A 146 -12.81 -9.47 22.33
CA PHE A 146 -11.70 -9.80 21.43
C PHE A 146 -11.13 -8.55 20.78
N ILE A 147 -11.98 -7.62 20.28
CA ILE A 147 -11.55 -6.35 19.68
C ILE A 147 -10.72 -5.55 20.68
N GLN A 148 -11.19 -5.43 21.94
CA GLN A 148 -10.44 -4.71 22.97
C GLN A 148 -9.07 -5.32 23.24
N ARG A 149 -8.99 -6.66 23.35
CA ARG A 149 -7.73 -7.38 23.56
C ARG A 149 -6.79 -7.20 22.38
N TYR A 150 -7.30 -7.30 21.14
CA TYR A 150 -6.52 -7.10 19.93
C TYR A 150 -5.92 -5.70 19.86
N VAL A 151 -6.76 -4.67 20.05
CA VAL A 151 -6.32 -3.27 20.01
C VAL A 151 -5.28 -2.97 21.09
N ALA A 152 -5.48 -3.50 22.31
CA ALA A 152 -4.51 -3.35 23.41
C ALA A 152 -3.18 -4.06 23.11
N ALA A 153 -3.21 -5.24 22.50
CA ALA A 153 -2.01 -6.01 22.16
C ALA A 153 -1.21 -5.39 21.01
N CYS A 154 -1.88 -4.77 20.02
CA CYS A 154 -1.22 -4.12 18.90
C CYS A 154 -0.61 -2.77 19.27
N GLY A 155 -1.20 -2.04 20.21
CA GLY A 155 -0.75 -0.70 20.56
C GLY A 155 -0.96 0.34 19.46
N PRO A 156 -0.37 1.56 19.56
CA PRO A 156 -0.58 2.65 18.63
C PRO A 156 0.02 2.43 17.23
N ASP A 157 1.03 1.60 17.10
CA ASP A 157 1.73 1.39 15.82
C ASP A 157 0.82 0.81 14.73
N VAL A 158 -0.23 0.09 15.12
CA VAL A 158 -1.23 -0.46 14.20
C VAL A 158 -2.01 0.62 13.45
N LEU A 159 -2.09 1.84 13.98
CA LEU A 159 -2.76 2.98 13.34
C LEU A 159 -2.04 3.45 12.05
N ALA A 160 -0.79 3.06 11.85
CA ALA A 160 -0.06 3.33 10.61
C ALA A 160 -0.62 2.53 9.42
N SER A 161 -1.29 1.40 9.67
CA SER A 161 -1.87 0.53 8.64
C SER A 161 -3.33 0.88 8.37
N VAL A 162 -3.72 0.91 7.09
CA VAL A 162 -5.14 1.01 6.72
C VAL A 162 -5.89 -0.22 7.23
N GLY A 163 -7.07 -0.03 7.83
CA GLY A 163 -7.82 -1.12 8.47
C GLY A 163 -7.34 -1.50 9.88
N GLY A 164 -6.18 -0.98 10.33
CA GLY A 164 -5.66 -1.23 11.68
C GLY A 164 -5.23 -2.68 11.90
N TYR A 165 -4.61 -3.30 10.89
CA TYR A 165 -4.05 -4.64 11.00
C TYR A 165 -2.84 -4.84 10.08
N GLN A 166 -2.01 -5.81 10.45
CA GLN A 166 -0.91 -6.34 9.65
C GLN A 166 -1.07 -7.86 9.64
N ILE A 167 -1.28 -8.44 8.44
CA ILE A 167 -1.55 -9.89 8.31
C ILE A 167 -0.33 -10.76 8.65
N GLU A 168 0.86 -10.20 8.53
CA GLU A 168 2.13 -10.81 8.91
C GLU A 168 2.38 -10.81 10.43
N ALA A 169 1.45 -10.24 11.21
CA ALA A 169 1.49 -10.15 12.66
C ALA A 169 0.13 -10.55 13.28
N LEU A 170 -0.25 -9.95 14.41
CA LEU A 170 -1.51 -10.27 15.10
C LEU A 170 -2.77 -10.06 14.24
N GLY A 171 -2.69 -9.26 13.18
CA GLY A 171 -3.82 -9.00 12.27
C GLY A 171 -4.37 -10.24 11.60
N ILE A 172 -3.57 -11.30 11.42
CA ILE A 172 -4.04 -12.57 10.84
C ILE A 172 -5.19 -13.19 11.64
N HIS A 173 -5.26 -12.97 12.94
CA HIS A 173 -6.33 -13.49 13.81
C HIS A 173 -7.70 -12.87 13.53
N LEU A 174 -7.78 -11.79 12.76
CA LEU A 174 -9.04 -11.14 12.42
C LEU A 174 -9.79 -11.87 11.30
N PHE A 175 -9.13 -12.70 10.49
CA PHE A 175 -9.67 -13.18 9.22
C PHE A 175 -10.07 -14.65 9.26
N ALA A 176 -11.18 -14.95 8.55
CA ALA A 176 -11.63 -16.30 8.23
C ALA A 176 -11.10 -16.77 6.87
N ALA A 177 -10.96 -15.84 5.91
CA ALA A 177 -10.43 -16.13 4.59
C ALA A 177 -9.77 -14.89 3.99
N ILE A 178 -8.78 -15.10 3.14
CA ILE A 178 -8.07 -14.08 2.38
C ILE A 178 -7.94 -14.59 0.95
N GLU A 179 -8.38 -13.78 -0.02
CA GLU A 179 -8.34 -14.09 -1.44
C GLU A 179 -7.56 -12.98 -2.16
N GLY A 180 -6.52 -13.35 -2.92
CA GLY A 180 -5.66 -12.42 -3.64
C GLY A 180 -4.19 -12.65 -3.38
N GLU A 181 -3.34 -11.84 -4.00
CA GLU A 181 -1.89 -11.93 -3.88
C GLU A 181 -1.41 -11.31 -2.56
N GLN A 182 -0.55 -12.02 -1.84
CA GLN A 182 0.05 -11.49 -0.60
C GLN A 182 0.73 -10.12 -0.79
N PRO A 183 1.50 -9.86 -1.86
CA PRO A 183 2.08 -8.54 -2.08
C PRO A 183 1.03 -7.42 -2.19
N ALA A 184 -0.14 -7.70 -2.78
CA ALA A 184 -1.23 -6.73 -2.85
C ALA A 184 -1.76 -6.37 -1.46
N ILE A 185 -1.84 -7.35 -0.55
CA ILE A 185 -2.25 -7.11 0.84
C ILE A 185 -1.20 -6.27 1.59
N LEU A 186 0.07 -6.50 1.30
CA LEU A 186 1.21 -5.76 1.89
C LEU A 186 1.45 -4.38 1.22
N GLY A 187 0.65 -4.04 0.21
CA GLY A 187 0.61 -2.69 -0.34
C GLY A 187 1.33 -2.46 -1.67
N LEU A 188 1.62 -3.54 -2.45
CA LEU A 188 2.24 -3.43 -3.79
C LEU A 188 1.64 -4.42 -4.79
N PRO A 189 1.36 -4.01 -6.04
CA PRO A 189 1.11 -4.90 -7.19
C PRO A 189 2.46 -5.45 -7.71
N LEU A 190 3.15 -6.25 -6.89
CA LEU A 190 4.56 -6.59 -7.05
C LEU A 190 4.84 -7.38 -8.34
N LEU A 191 4.00 -8.35 -8.69
CA LEU A 191 4.20 -9.15 -9.90
C LEU A 191 4.13 -8.31 -11.17
N GLN A 192 3.19 -7.36 -11.22
CA GLN A 192 3.04 -6.43 -12.34
C GLN A 192 4.25 -5.47 -12.44
N LEU A 193 4.71 -4.96 -11.30
CA LEU A 193 5.91 -4.12 -11.23
C LEU A 193 7.15 -4.86 -11.75
N LEU A 194 7.39 -6.10 -11.28
CA LEU A 194 8.53 -6.89 -11.71
C LEU A 194 8.46 -7.24 -13.21
N ALA A 195 7.26 -7.52 -13.74
CA ALA A 195 7.05 -7.75 -15.16
C ALA A 195 7.43 -6.51 -15.98
N PHE A 196 6.99 -5.33 -15.56
CA PHE A 196 7.35 -4.08 -16.22
C PHE A 196 8.85 -3.80 -16.16
N LEU A 197 9.50 -3.97 -15.00
CA LEU A 197 10.95 -3.76 -14.84
C LEU A 197 11.79 -4.68 -15.75
N ARG A 198 11.30 -5.91 -16.05
CA ARG A 198 11.93 -6.79 -17.05
C ARG A 198 11.77 -6.23 -18.47
N THR A 199 10.56 -5.82 -18.82
CA THR A 199 10.28 -5.27 -20.16
C THR A 199 11.05 -3.97 -20.41
N GLU A 200 11.22 -3.15 -19.38
CA GLU A 200 11.96 -1.88 -19.44
C GLU A 200 13.49 -2.09 -19.42
N GLY A 201 13.95 -3.31 -19.09
CA GLY A 201 15.36 -3.67 -19.07
C GLY A 201 16.11 -3.33 -17.79
N SER A 202 15.42 -2.91 -16.74
CA SER A 202 16.02 -2.64 -15.41
C SER A 202 16.18 -3.91 -14.56
N LEU A 203 15.48 -4.99 -14.91
CA LEU A 203 15.56 -6.28 -14.24
C LEU A 203 15.85 -7.39 -15.27
N ALA A 204 16.74 -8.31 -14.94
CA ALA A 204 17.04 -9.47 -15.79
C ALA A 204 15.78 -10.33 -16.05
N SER A 205 15.66 -10.83 -17.30
CA SER A 205 14.57 -11.71 -17.75
C SER A 205 14.85 -13.15 -17.41
#